data_089b636c0410fcc5de122f6963d632bd
#
_entry.id   089b636c0410fcc5de122f6963d632bd
#
_cell.length_a   1.000
_cell.length_b   1.000
_cell.length_c   1.000
_cell.angle_alpha   90.00
_cell.angle_beta   90.00
_cell.angle_gamma   90.00
#
_symmetry.space_group_name_H-M   'P 1'
#
loop_
_entity.id
_entity.type
_entity.pdbx_description
1 polymer ?
#
loop_
_entity_poly.entity_id
_entity_poly.type
_entity_poly.pdbx_seq_one_letter_code
_entity_poly.pdbx_strand_id
1 'polypeptide(L)'
;MKIAIAGAGVAGSYLGNLLQKRGHDVEIFESSKKEDHWAVCAWGASRNILSKFSEWAGLNFDDYILHVGKILIMDLPNNVREYLDLKGLVTYNKYRWEHDLLEGIKINYGTKCTPETFPFNDYDYVIDCTGLHRTLLPKSKEDFIIPAYEYLVENIQDVNEFYVIGYKGARGYFWYFPLDNGKGYIGAGDVDKKYYGIKEFFMQHLEARVIKKIGRPIRLAPPKRMEPFNSGNVIGVGESIGCVFPMLGEGIIPSLLCCNIFLEVFDKSGSTFNFKEYRKKVLGKFRYYDDVYRIVRLKMDGKLSTVKHFNLLMNMYRNMKKEENRFGFEVSFDKMTRLVNAL
;
A
#
# COMPACT_ATOMS: atom_id res chain seq x y z
N MET A 1 -12.37 25.46 6.52
CA MET A 1 -11.58 24.92 7.65
C MET A 1 -10.12 24.95 7.26
N LYS A 2 -9.24 25.12 8.24
CA LYS A 2 -7.80 25.05 8.07
C LYS A 2 -7.32 23.65 8.46
N ILE A 3 -6.75 22.88 7.52
CA ILE A 3 -6.43 21.47 7.70
C ILE A 3 -4.94 21.25 7.42
N ALA A 4 -4.24 20.62 8.37
CA ALA A 4 -2.89 20.16 8.16
C ALA A 4 -2.87 18.67 7.80
N ILE A 5 -2.02 18.29 6.86
CA ILE A 5 -1.77 16.89 6.50
C ILE A 5 -0.28 16.58 6.71
N ALA A 6 0.04 15.61 7.54
CA ALA A 6 1.40 15.13 7.72
C ALA A 6 1.67 13.96 6.77
N GLY A 7 2.61 14.14 5.84
CA GLY A 7 3.00 13.20 4.80
C GLY A 7 2.37 13.48 3.43
N ALA A 8 3.20 13.56 2.39
CA ALA A 8 2.84 13.84 1.00
C ALA A 8 2.80 12.57 0.11
N GLY A 9 2.68 11.37 0.68
CA GLY A 9 2.51 10.12 -0.06
C GLY A 9 1.06 9.92 -0.54
N VAL A 10 0.72 8.71 -1.02
CA VAL A 10 -0.59 8.35 -1.61
C VAL A 10 -1.79 8.93 -0.87
N ALA A 11 -1.89 8.70 0.45
CA ALA A 11 -3.04 9.17 1.23
C ALA A 11 -3.06 10.69 1.34
N GLY A 12 -1.90 11.31 1.63
CA GLY A 12 -1.83 12.75 1.86
C GLY A 12 -2.01 13.56 0.59
N SER A 13 -1.41 13.15 -0.53
CA SER A 13 -1.58 13.83 -1.83
C SER A 13 -3.03 13.75 -2.32
N TYR A 14 -3.63 12.55 -2.28
CA TYR A 14 -5.01 12.36 -2.71
C TYR A 14 -6.01 13.11 -1.83
N LEU A 15 -5.86 13.00 -0.51
CA LEU A 15 -6.77 13.67 0.42
C LEU A 15 -6.62 15.18 0.38
N GLY A 16 -5.38 15.67 0.26
CA GLY A 16 -5.09 17.10 0.10
C GLY A 16 -5.76 17.70 -1.12
N ASN A 17 -5.65 17.03 -2.28
CA ASN A 17 -6.33 17.44 -3.53
C ASN A 17 -7.85 17.56 -3.32
N LEU A 18 -8.46 16.51 -2.77
CA LEU A 18 -9.93 16.48 -2.62
C LEU A 18 -10.46 17.44 -1.56
N LEU A 19 -9.72 17.72 -0.50
CA LEU A 19 -10.07 18.72 0.51
C LEU A 19 -9.92 20.14 -0.03
N GLN A 20 -8.85 20.43 -0.79
CA GLN A 20 -8.66 21.72 -1.46
C GLN A 20 -9.80 21.99 -2.45
N LYS A 21 -10.20 21.00 -3.25
CA LYS A 21 -11.34 21.11 -4.16
C LYS A 21 -12.68 21.37 -3.46
N ARG A 22 -12.79 21.00 -2.19
CA ARG A 22 -13.94 21.32 -1.33
C ARG A 22 -13.85 22.71 -0.71
N GLY A 23 -12.85 23.51 -1.05
CA GLY A 23 -12.66 24.87 -0.56
C GLY A 23 -12.07 24.97 0.85
N HIS A 24 -11.39 23.92 1.32
CA HIS A 24 -10.66 23.98 2.60
C HIS A 24 -9.26 24.57 2.37
N ASP A 25 -8.72 25.24 3.40
CA ASP A 25 -7.33 25.70 3.46
C ASP A 25 -6.46 24.52 3.90
N VAL A 26 -5.74 23.92 2.94
CA VAL A 26 -4.94 22.70 3.14
C VAL A 26 -3.46 23.00 3.08
N GLU A 27 -2.75 22.54 4.09
CA GLU A 27 -1.29 22.64 4.17
C GLU A 27 -0.69 21.24 4.43
N ILE A 28 0.27 20.83 3.59
CA ILE A 28 0.92 19.53 3.71
C ILE A 28 2.34 19.69 4.26
N PHE A 29 2.73 18.81 5.16
CA PHE A 29 4.05 18.74 5.78
C PHE A 29 4.73 17.43 5.38
N GLU A 30 5.84 17.50 4.67
CA GLU A 30 6.60 16.34 4.20
C GLU A 30 8.00 16.35 4.82
N SER A 31 8.37 15.21 5.40
CA SER A 31 9.67 15.05 6.07
C SER A 31 10.87 15.05 5.13
N SER A 32 10.69 14.56 3.91
CA SER A 32 11.72 14.59 2.88
C SER A 32 11.92 15.99 2.33
N LYS A 33 13.14 16.34 1.97
CA LYS A 33 13.38 17.53 1.15
C LYS A 33 12.73 17.34 -0.22
N LYS A 34 12.46 18.44 -0.92
CA LYS A 34 11.77 18.41 -2.21
C LYS A 34 12.55 17.58 -3.25
N GLU A 35 13.86 17.71 -3.28
CA GLU A 35 14.76 16.97 -4.18
C GLU A 35 14.89 15.49 -3.86
N ASP A 36 14.63 15.10 -2.59
CA ASP A 36 14.71 13.71 -2.11
C ASP A 36 13.35 13.01 -2.06
N HIS A 37 12.26 13.76 -2.25
CA HIS A 37 10.92 13.19 -2.21
C HIS A 37 10.73 12.19 -3.36
N TRP A 38 10.32 10.97 -3.02
CA TRP A 38 10.14 9.89 -3.96
C TRP A 38 8.95 9.01 -3.60
N ALA A 39 8.21 8.59 -4.61
CA ALA A 39 7.10 7.68 -4.45
C ALA A 39 7.60 6.24 -4.23
N VAL A 40 7.84 5.88 -2.97
CA VAL A 40 8.35 4.55 -2.62
C VAL A 40 7.29 3.49 -2.87
N CYS A 41 7.57 2.50 -3.66
CA CYS A 41 7.00 1.16 -3.86
C CYS A 41 7.20 0.71 -5.33
N ALA A 42 6.87 -0.54 -5.67
CA ALA A 42 7.01 -1.11 -7.02
C ALA A 42 6.05 -0.53 -8.08
N TRP A 43 5.24 0.47 -7.73
CA TRP A 43 4.31 1.19 -8.60
C TRP A 43 3.23 0.33 -9.27
N GLY A 44 2.97 -0.86 -8.75
CA GLY A 44 1.93 -1.75 -9.24
C GLY A 44 0.56 -1.44 -8.62
N ALA A 45 -0.49 -1.36 -9.44
CA ALA A 45 -1.87 -1.21 -8.96
C ALA A 45 -2.90 -1.60 -10.01
N SER A 46 -4.15 -1.79 -9.58
CA SER A 46 -5.26 -2.05 -10.50
C SER A 46 -5.68 -0.78 -11.24
N ARG A 47 -5.57 -0.79 -12.58
CA ARG A 47 -6.09 0.26 -13.46
C ARG A 47 -7.57 0.53 -13.21
N ASN A 48 -8.38 -0.54 -13.10
CA ASN A 48 -9.84 -0.43 -12.96
C ASN A 48 -10.28 0.38 -11.74
N ILE A 49 -9.47 0.35 -10.69
CA ILE A 49 -9.76 1.06 -9.45
C ILE A 49 -9.09 2.43 -9.43
N LEU A 50 -7.80 2.51 -9.81
CA LEU A 50 -7.11 3.79 -9.81
C LEU A 50 -7.67 4.80 -10.81
N SER A 51 -8.23 4.35 -11.94
CA SER A 51 -8.92 5.25 -12.88
C SER A 51 -10.05 6.02 -12.20
N LYS A 52 -10.84 5.36 -11.35
CA LYS A 52 -11.94 6.02 -10.61
C LYS A 52 -11.43 7.03 -9.59
N PHE A 53 -10.40 6.68 -8.83
CA PHE A 53 -9.80 7.60 -7.85
C PHE A 53 -9.15 8.81 -8.55
N SER A 54 -8.48 8.57 -9.68
CA SER A 54 -7.86 9.65 -10.47
C SER A 54 -8.92 10.58 -11.07
N GLU A 55 -10.01 10.04 -11.60
CA GLU A 55 -11.13 10.83 -12.14
C GLU A 55 -11.74 11.75 -11.04
N TRP A 56 -11.98 11.23 -9.83
CA TRP A 56 -12.46 12.07 -8.71
C TRP A 56 -11.46 13.17 -8.34
N ALA A 57 -10.19 12.91 -8.50
CA ALA A 57 -9.13 13.90 -8.32
C ALA A 57 -8.91 14.81 -9.56
N GLY A 58 -9.67 14.62 -10.65
CA GLY A 58 -9.54 15.40 -11.87
C GLY A 58 -8.37 15.01 -12.77
N LEU A 59 -7.85 13.80 -12.62
CA LEU A 59 -6.75 13.27 -13.41
C LEU A 59 -7.21 12.12 -14.31
N ASN A 60 -6.60 11.97 -15.48
CA ASN A 60 -6.77 10.79 -16.32
C ASN A 60 -5.69 9.76 -15.97
N PHE A 61 -6.05 8.63 -15.37
CA PHE A 61 -5.08 7.63 -14.93
C PHE A 61 -4.26 7.01 -16.06
N ASP A 62 -4.83 6.93 -17.26
CA ASP A 62 -4.16 6.32 -18.42
C ASP A 62 -2.90 7.08 -18.83
N ASP A 63 -2.78 8.38 -18.50
CA ASP A 63 -1.60 9.20 -18.78
C ASP A 63 -0.38 8.83 -17.92
N TYR A 64 -0.57 8.00 -16.92
CA TYR A 64 0.48 7.56 -15.98
C TYR A 64 0.90 6.10 -16.19
N ILE A 65 0.18 5.31 -16.99
CA ILE A 65 0.49 3.90 -17.18
C ILE A 65 1.83 3.75 -17.89
N LEU A 66 2.71 2.93 -17.33
CA LEU A 66 4.04 2.62 -17.87
C LEU A 66 4.06 1.22 -18.49
N HIS A 67 3.39 0.25 -17.84
CA HIS A 67 3.35 -1.12 -18.35
C HIS A 67 2.01 -1.81 -18.05
N VAL A 68 1.56 -2.62 -19.01
CA VAL A 68 0.36 -3.46 -18.91
C VAL A 68 0.77 -4.91 -19.07
N GLY A 69 0.81 -5.67 -17.99
CA GLY A 69 1.10 -7.11 -18.04
C GLY A 69 -0.11 -7.95 -18.37
N LYS A 70 0.13 -9.20 -18.78
CA LYS A 70 -0.92 -10.19 -19.05
C LYS A 70 -0.97 -11.28 -17.99
N ILE A 71 0.17 -11.61 -17.42
CA ILE A 71 0.35 -12.71 -16.48
C ILE A 71 1.19 -12.25 -15.30
N LEU A 72 0.84 -12.72 -14.10
CA LEU A 72 1.72 -12.72 -12.94
C LEU A 72 2.26 -14.14 -12.75
N ILE A 73 3.56 -14.30 -12.87
CA ILE A 73 4.27 -15.56 -12.64
C ILE A 73 4.66 -15.63 -11.17
N MET A 74 4.33 -16.74 -10.52
CA MET A 74 4.65 -16.96 -9.11
C MET A 74 5.44 -18.27 -8.94
N ASP A 75 6.69 -18.15 -8.53
CA ASP A 75 7.50 -19.30 -8.09
C ASP A 75 7.37 -19.47 -6.58
N LEU A 76 7.12 -20.68 -6.17
CA LEU A 76 6.85 -21.04 -4.78
C LEU A 76 7.80 -22.16 -4.33
N PRO A 77 7.98 -22.39 -3.02
CA PRO A 77 8.70 -23.52 -2.50
C PRO A 77 8.24 -24.85 -3.12
N ASN A 78 9.13 -25.83 -3.09
CA ASN A 78 8.90 -27.18 -3.64
C ASN A 78 8.69 -27.21 -5.16
N ASN A 79 9.29 -26.28 -5.91
CA ASN A 79 9.23 -26.17 -7.37
C ASN A 79 7.80 -26.01 -7.91
N VAL A 80 6.91 -25.40 -7.15
CA VAL A 80 5.56 -25.06 -7.60
C VAL A 80 5.61 -23.73 -8.34
N ARG A 81 5.12 -23.70 -9.59
CA ARG A 81 4.95 -22.49 -10.38
C ARG A 81 3.48 -22.28 -10.72
N GLU A 82 2.99 -21.08 -10.48
CA GLU A 82 1.62 -20.67 -10.78
C GLU A 82 1.63 -19.48 -11.73
N TYR A 83 0.61 -19.42 -12.57
CA TYR A 83 0.35 -18.32 -13.50
C TYR A 83 -1.01 -17.75 -13.20
N LEU A 84 -1.06 -16.46 -12.84
CA LEU A 84 -2.30 -15.74 -12.60
C LEU A 84 -2.58 -14.80 -13.76
N ASP A 85 -3.77 -14.92 -14.36
CA ASP A 85 -4.22 -13.98 -15.39
C ASP A 85 -4.42 -12.59 -14.79
N LEU A 86 -3.84 -11.56 -15.41
CA LEU A 86 -4.00 -10.19 -14.98
C LEU A 86 -5.33 -9.62 -15.49
N LYS A 87 -6.02 -8.91 -14.61
CA LYS A 87 -7.30 -8.27 -14.85
C LYS A 87 -7.21 -6.77 -14.58
N GLY A 88 -6.18 -6.16 -15.18
CA GLY A 88 -5.92 -4.74 -15.06
C GLY A 88 -4.87 -4.35 -14.05
N LEU A 89 -4.01 -5.28 -13.59
CA LEU A 89 -2.78 -4.91 -12.90
C LEU A 89 -1.83 -4.23 -13.90
N VAL A 90 -1.38 -3.05 -13.55
CA VAL A 90 -0.44 -2.23 -14.32
C VAL A 90 0.64 -1.68 -13.42
N THR A 91 1.77 -1.28 -13.99
CA THR A 91 2.64 -0.30 -13.33
C THR A 91 2.38 1.08 -13.90
N TYR A 92 2.53 2.10 -13.07
CA TYR A 92 2.24 3.49 -13.45
C TYR A 92 3.26 4.44 -12.83
N ASN A 93 3.46 5.59 -13.41
CA ASN A 93 4.33 6.63 -12.86
C ASN A 93 3.70 7.24 -11.60
N LYS A 94 3.86 6.52 -10.49
CA LYS A 94 3.32 6.89 -9.18
C LYS A 94 3.88 8.21 -8.68
N TYR A 95 5.16 8.49 -8.98
CA TYR A 95 5.80 9.74 -8.62
C TYR A 95 5.09 10.93 -9.28
N ARG A 96 4.90 10.89 -10.60
CA ARG A 96 4.19 11.93 -11.34
C ARG A 96 2.74 12.05 -10.89
N TRP A 97 2.04 10.92 -10.69
CA TRP A 97 0.65 10.90 -10.23
C TRP A 97 0.49 11.57 -8.85
N GLU A 98 1.36 11.27 -7.88
CA GLU A 98 1.35 11.94 -6.56
C GLU A 98 1.65 13.43 -6.68
N HIS A 99 2.59 13.84 -7.54
CA HIS A 99 2.92 15.24 -7.76
C HIS A 99 1.79 16.03 -8.41
N ASP A 100 1.12 15.47 -9.41
CA ASP A 100 -0.01 16.12 -10.06
C ASP A 100 -1.21 16.28 -9.10
N LEU A 101 -1.40 15.35 -8.16
CA LEU A 101 -2.36 15.51 -7.05
C LEU A 101 -2.02 16.66 -6.09
N LEU A 102 -0.76 16.99 -5.96
CA LEU A 102 -0.26 18.04 -5.06
C LEU A 102 -0.27 19.43 -5.71
N GLU A 103 -0.65 19.55 -6.97
CA GLU A 103 -0.66 20.81 -7.70
C GLU A 103 -1.53 21.87 -6.99
N GLY A 104 -0.97 23.06 -6.78
CA GLY A 104 -1.64 24.18 -6.12
C GLY A 104 -1.77 24.07 -4.60
N ILE A 105 -1.29 22.98 -3.97
CA ILE A 105 -1.32 22.83 -2.51
C ILE A 105 -0.02 23.36 -1.90
N LYS A 106 -0.13 24.08 -0.77
CA LYS A 106 1.03 24.50 0.00
C LYS A 106 1.71 23.31 0.67
N ILE A 107 2.97 23.05 0.33
CA ILE A 107 3.76 21.93 0.87
C ILE A 107 4.99 22.45 1.58
N ASN A 108 5.18 22.04 2.84
CA ASN A 108 6.36 22.31 3.66
C ASN A 108 7.28 21.08 3.61
N TYR A 109 8.16 21.03 2.61
CA TYR A 109 9.17 19.98 2.50
C TYR A 109 10.26 20.12 3.58
N GLY A 110 10.94 19.02 3.91
CA GLY A 110 11.97 18.96 4.95
C GLY A 110 11.43 19.19 6.37
N THR A 111 10.12 19.08 6.54
CA THR A 111 9.45 19.35 7.82
C THR A 111 8.92 18.07 8.44
N LYS A 112 9.62 17.58 9.46
CA LYS A 112 9.19 16.40 10.22
C LYS A 112 8.17 16.81 11.29
N CYS A 113 6.94 16.32 11.17
CA CYS A 113 5.91 16.48 12.20
C CYS A 113 6.17 15.53 13.37
N THR A 114 6.23 16.07 14.58
CA THR A 114 6.26 15.27 15.82
C THR A 114 5.24 15.79 16.82
N PRO A 115 4.77 14.98 17.76
CA PRO A 115 3.80 15.44 18.77
C PRO A 115 4.30 16.62 19.60
N GLU A 116 5.62 16.74 19.77
CA GLU A 116 6.23 17.79 20.61
C GLU A 116 6.38 19.13 19.88
N THR A 117 6.53 19.12 18.55
CA THR A 117 6.90 20.31 17.78
C THR A 117 5.80 20.81 16.85
N PHE A 118 4.76 20.00 16.61
CA PHE A 118 3.73 20.35 15.64
C PHE A 118 2.69 21.31 16.25
N PRO A 119 2.32 22.42 15.58
CA PRO A 119 1.39 23.41 16.12
C PRO A 119 -0.08 22.99 15.92
N PHE A 120 -0.53 22.01 16.68
CA PHE A 120 -1.88 21.41 16.54
C PHE A 120 -3.02 22.43 16.65
N ASN A 121 -2.87 23.44 17.49
CA ASN A 121 -3.90 24.44 17.76
C ASN A 121 -4.09 25.44 16.60
N ASP A 122 -3.17 25.48 15.63
CA ASP A 122 -3.28 26.36 14.47
C ASP A 122 -4.21 25.80 13.39
N TYR A 123 -4.70 24.56 13.57
CA TYR A 123 -5.51 23.83 12.61
C TYR A 123 -6.79 23.28 13.24
N ASP A 124 -7.89 23.33 12.48
CA ASP A 124 -9.14 22.71 12.90
C ASP A 124 -8.95 21.19 13.02
N TYR A 125 -8.25 20.59 12.06
CA TYR A 125 -7.89 19.16 12.04
C TYR A 125 -6.48 18.95 11.53
N VAL A 126 -5.82 17.93 12.06
CA VAL A 126 -4.52 17.45 11.63
C VAL A 126 -4.67 15.99 11.17
N ILE A 127 -4.24 15.68 9.95
CA ILE A 127 -4.41 14.34 9.39
C ILE A 127 -3.05 13.64 9.34
N ASP A 128 -2.92 12.53 10.06
CA ASP A 128 -1.72 11.70 10.04
C ASP A 128 -1.75 10.76 8.82
N CYS A 129 -1.10 11.18 7.74
CA CYS A 129 -0.80 10.41 6.53
C CYS A 129 0.68 9.98 6.46
N THR A 130 1.38 9.89 7.61
CA THR A 130 2.82 9.57 7.66
C THR A 130 3.13 8.09 7.39
N GLY A 131 2.12 7.30 7.03
CA GLY A 131 2.25 5.91 6.64
C GLY A 131 2.86 5.06 7.75
N LEU A 132 3.93 4.33 7.42
CA LEU A 132 4.63 3.45 8.36
C LEU A 132 4.99 4.13 9.68
N HIS A 133 5.35 5.41 9.64
CA HIS A 133 5.84 6.11 10.84
C HIS A 133 4.76 6.42 11.86
N ARG A 134 3.50 6.62 11.42
CA ARG A 134 2.40 6.93 12.33
C ARG A 134 2.80 7.98 13.37
N THR A 135 3.34 9.09 12.90
CA THR A 135 4.14 10.01 13.73
C THR A 135 3.31 10.77 14.76
N LEU A 136 2.05 11.12 14.43
CA LEU A 136 1.22 11.97 15.27
C LEU A 136 0.17 11.21 16.09
N LEU A 137 0.07 9.91 15.87
CA LEU A 137 -0.83 9.04 16.63
C LEU A 137 -0.08 8.23 17.70
N PRO A 138 -0.75 7.83 18.80
CA PRO A 138 -0.16 6.94 19.77
C PRO A 138 0.34 5.64 19.14
N LYS A 139 1.45 5.09 19.65
CA LYS A 139 1.98 3.81 19.19
C LYS A 139 0.94 2.70 19.34
N SER A 140 0.85 1.83 18.32
CA SER A 140 0.04 0.63 18.41
C SER A 140 0.71 -0.43 19.29
N LYS A 141 -0.10 -1.22 19.99
CA LYS A 141 0.40 -2.32 20.83
C LYS A 141 0.73 -3.59 20.03
N GLU A 142 0.14 -3.76 18.85
CA GLU A 142 0.20 -4.99 18.05
C GLU A 142 0.72 -4.72 16.62
N ASP A 143 1.63 -3.76 16.46
CA ASP A 143 2.19 -3.48 15.16
C ASP A 143 3.05 -4.64 14.66
N PHE A 144 2.97 -4.92 13.36
CA PHE A 144 3.78 -5.92 12.70
C PHE A 144 4.34 -5.37 11.39
N ILE A 145 5.64 -5.23 11.34
CA ILE A 145 6.39 -4.61 10.27
C ILE A 145 7.43 -5.60 9.75
N ILE A 146 7.52 -5.76 8.44
CA ILE A 146 8.57 -6.55 7.81
C ILE A 146 9.57 -5.64 7.10
N PRO A 147 10.88 -5.93 7.21
CA PRO A 147 11.90 -5.24 6.43
C PRO A 147 11.73 -5.50 4.95
N ALA A 148 11.93 -4.46 4.12
CA ALA A 148 11.91 -4.60 2.68
C ALA A 148 12.96 -3.69 2.02
N TYR A 149 13.50 -4.15 0.90
CA TYR A 149 14.38 -3.41 0.02
C TYR A 149 13.88 -3.48 -1.40
N GLU A 150 14.10 -2.40 -2.14
CA GLU A 150 13.69 -2.26 -3.53
C GLU A 150 14.72 -1.47 -4.31
N TYR A 151 14.89 -1.84 -5.57
CA TYR A 151 15.75 -1.17 -6.53
C TYR A 151 14.96 -0.81 -7.78
N LEU A 152 15.05 0.44 -8.21
CA LEU A 152 14.75 0.81 -9.57
C LEU A 152 15.94 0.43 -10.44
N VAL A 153 15.70 -0.40 -11.45
CA VAL A 153 16.73 -0.93 -12.35
C VAL A 153 16.40 -0.60 -13.80
N GLU A 154 17.44 -0.58 -14.65
CA GLU A 154 17.33 -0.40 -16.10
C GLU A 154 18.12 -1.48 -16.84
N ASN A 155 18.00 -1.49 -18.17
CA ASN A 155 18.60 -2.49 -19.08
C ASN A 155 18.09 -3.91 -18.83
N ILE A 156 16.82 -4.05 -18.47
CA ILE A 156 16.16 -5.34 -18.40
C ILE A 156 15.61 -5.68 -19.78
N GLN A 157 16.10 -6.77 -20.36
CA GLN A 157 15.66 -7.26 -21.66
C GLN A 157 14.73 -8.46 -21.50
N ASP A 158 13.74 -8.56 -22.39
CA ASP A 158 12.86 -9.73 -22.56
C ASP A 158 12.04 -10.19 -21.35
N VAL A 159 11.88 -9.33 -20.31
CA VAL A 159 11.06 -9.62 -19.14
C VAL A 159 9.91 -8.64 -19.06
N ASN A 160 8.77 -9.02 -19.64
CA ASN A 160 7.57 -8.17 -19.74
C ASN A 160 6.45 -8.58 -18.78
N GLU A 161 6.62 -9.65 -18.02
CA GLU A 161 5.59 -10.13 -17.10
C GLU A 161 5.95 -9.83 -15.64
N PHE A 162 4.94 -9.65 -14.85
CA PHE A 162 5.08 -9.52 -13.39
C PHE A 162 5.58 -10.84 -12.82
N TYR A 163 6.53 -10.78 -11.89
CA TYR A 163 7.13 -11.97 -11.33
C TYR A 163 7.29 -11.88 -9.82
N VAL A 164 6.96 -12.95 -9.12
CA VAL A 164 7.05 -13.07 -7.67
C VAL A 164 7.66 -14.41 -7.28
N ILE A 165 8.55 -14.42 -6.27
CA ILE A 165 9.05 -15.65 -5.63
C ILE A 165 8.56 -15.64 -4.18
N GLY A 166 7.65 -16.54 -3.83
CA GLY A 166 7.15 -16.69 -2.46
C GLY A 166 8.14 -17.44 -1.57
N TYR A 167 8.32 -16.98 -0.34
CA TYR A 167 9.22 -17.61 0.62
C TYR A 167 8.50 -18.60 1.51
N LYS A 168 9.18 -19.70 1.85
CA LYS A 168 8.64 -20.76 2.70
C LYS A 168 8.09 -20.19 4.02
N GLY A 169 6.91 -20.67 4.42
CA GLY A 169 6.24 -20.22 5.63
C GLY A 169 5.62 -18.83 5.52
N ALA A 170 5.36 -18.34 4.30
CA ALA A 170 4.83 -16.99 4.06
C ALA A 170 5.65 -15.88 4.76
N ARG A 171 6.98 -16.08 4.88
CA ARG A 171 7.91 -15.16 5.58
C ARG A 171 8.33 -13.97 4.74
N GLY A 172 7.81 -13.86 3.51
CA GLY A 172 8.09 -12.79 2.57
C GLY A 172 8.02 -13.26 1.13
N TYR A 173 8.42 -12.38 0.24
CA TYR A 173 8.54 -12.69 -1.19
C TYR A 173 9.45 -11.68 -1.88
N PHE A 174 10.05 -12.12 -3.00
CA PHE A 174 10.70 -11.28 -4.01
C PHE A 174 9.66 -10.85 -5.04
N TRP A 175 9.84 -9.67 -5.63
CA TRP A 175 9.04 -9.19 -6.76
C TRP A 175 9.90 -8.56 -7.86
N TYR A 176 9.45 -8.71 -9.09
CA TYR A 176 9.84 -7.91 -10.24
C TYR A 176 8.59 -7.31 -10.88
N PHE A 177 8.57 -6.02 -11.03
CA PHE A 177 7.48 -5.26 -11.64
C PHE A 177 8.04 -4.44 -12.80
N PRO A 178 7.72 -4.82 -14.07
CA PRO A 178 8.22 -4.13 -15.24
C PRO A 178 7.66 -2.72 -15.35
N LEU A 179 8.49 -1.81 -15.83
CA LEU A 179 8.12 -0.46 -16.23
C LEU A 179 8.32 -0.34 -17.76
N ASP A 180 8.28 0.89 -18.27
CA ASP A 180 8.60 1.20 -19.65
C ASP A 180 10.13 1.20 -19.92
N ASN A 181 10.50 1.15 -21.19
CA ASN A 181 11.87 1.36 -21.68
C ASN A 181 12.94 0.48 -20.99
N GLY A 182 12.63 -0.81 -20.78
CA GLY A 182 13.58 -1.76 -20.16
C GLY A 182 13.92 -1.44 -18.70
N LYS A 183 13.05 -0.70 -18.00
CA LYS A 183 13.15 -0.45 -16.57
C LYS A 183 12.23 -1.37 -15.78
N GLY A 184 12.49 -1.48 -14.50
CA GLY A 184 11.63 -2.22 -13.57
C GLY A 184 11.98 -1.97 -12.12
N TYR A 185 11.05 -2.34 -11.26
CA TYR A 185 11.30 -2.44 -9.83
C TYR A 185 11.55 -3.88 -9.45
N ILE A 186 12.68 -4.13 -8.80
CA ILE A 186 12.94 -5.40 -8.12
C ILE A 186 13.04 -5.16 -6.63
N GLY A 187 12.51 -6.07 -5.84
CA GLY A 187 12.60 -5.94 -4.40
C GLY A 187 12.24 -7.22 -3.67
N ALA A 188 12.41 -7.18 -2.36
CA ALA A 188 11.98 -8.26 -1.49
C ALA A 188 11.58 -7.72 -0.11
N GLY A 189 10.46 -8.24 0.41
CA GLY A 189 10.10 -8.14 1.80
C GLY A 189 10.42 -9.46 2.49
N ASP A 190 11.14 -9.45 3.62
CA ASP A 190 11.58 -10.68 4.26
C ASP A 190 11.75 -10.53 5.76
N VAL A 191 10.97 -11.30 6.51
CA VAL A 191 11.06 -11.37 7.98
C VAL A 191 12.46 -11.83 8.43
N ASP A 192 13.09 -12.73 7.67
CA ASP A 192 14.41 -13.28 7.98
C ASP A 192 15.58 -12.45 7.44
N LYS A 193 15.29 -11.35 6.73
CA LYS A 193 16.28 -10.42 6.15
C LYS A 193 17.29 -11.08 5.20
N LYS A 194 16.91 -12.16 4.52
CA LYS A 194 17.77 -12.88 3.55
C LYS A 194 17.60 -12.38 2.13
N TYR A 195 16.40 -11.84 1.82
CA TYR A 195 16.07 -11.21 0.54
C TYR A 195 16.41 -12.07 -0.69
N TYR A 196 16.01 -13.33 -0.65
CA TYR A 196 16.20 -14.26 -1.76
C TYR A 196 15.60 -13.70 -3.06
N GLY A 197 16.21 -14.05 -4.18
CA GLY A 197 15.79 -13.64 -5.51
C GLY A 197 16.45 -12.36 -6.02
N ILE A 198 16.85 -11.42 -5.14
CA ILE A 198 17.51 -10.18 -5.60
C ILE A 198 18.87 -10.49 -6.26
N LYS A 199 19.71 -11.29 -5.62
CA LYS A 199 21.02 -11.68 -6.17
C LYS A 199 20.86 -12.52 -7.43
N GLU A 200 19.97 -13.48 -7.39
CA GLU A 200 19.64 -14.37 -8.50
C GLU A 200 19.15 -13.59 -9.72
N PHE A 201 18.33 -12.57 -9.51
CA PHE A 201 17.87 -11.69 -10.58
C PHE A 201 19.05 -11.00 -11.29
N PHE A 202 19.99 -10.40 -10.55
CA PHE A 202 21.16 -9.76 -11.15
C PHE A 202 22.11 -10.76 -11.82
N MET A 203 22.18 -12.00 -11.34
CA MET A 203 22.96 -13.05 -12.00
C MET A 203 22.35 -13.49 -13.34
N GLN A 204 21.04 -13.41 -13.48
CA GLN A 204 20.31 -13.72 -14.73
C GLN A 204 20.28 -12.53 -15.71
N HIS A 205 20.37 -11.31 -15.19
CA HIS A 205 20.32 -10.06 -15.96
C HIS A 205 21.60 -9.25 -15.77
N LEU A 206 22.70 -9.72 -16.36
CA LEU A 206 24.05 -9.14 -16.15
C LEU A 206 24.19 -7.68 -16.62
N GLU A 207 23.36 -7.28 -17.59
CA GLU A 207 23.32 -5.89 -18.10
C GLU A 207 22.47 -4.94 -17.22
N ALA A 208 21.73 -5.48 -16.25
CA ALA A 208 20.89 -4.70 -15.37
C ALA A 208 21.72 -3.75 -14.51
N ARG A 209 21.30 -2.48 -14.44
CA ARG A 209 21.96 -1.45 -13.64
C ARG A 209 20.99 -0.88 -12.63
N VAL A 210 21.47 -0.63 -11.42
CA VAL A 210 20.70 0.04 -10.38
C VAL A 210 20.68 1.54 -10.62
N ILE A 211 19.49 2.12 -10.83
CA ILE A 211 19.28 3.58 -10.92
C ILE A 211 19.10 4.15 -9.53
N LYS A 212 18.27 3.49 -8.68
CA LYS A 212 17.94 3.97 -7.33
C LYS A 212 17.76 2.81 -6.37
N LYS A 213 18.32 2.94 -5.19
CA LYS A 213 18.09 2.02 -4.06
C LYS A 213 17.08 2.65 -3.12
N ILE A 214 16.04 1.90 -2.79
CA ILE A 214 14.95 2.33 -1.93
C ILE A 214 14.77 1.24 -0.86
N GLY A 215 14.76 1.63 0.40
CA GLY A 215 14.52 0.69 1.49
C GLY A 215 13.39 1.21 2.36
N ARG A 216 12.27 0.53 2.42
CA ARG A 216 11.17 0.89 3.30
C ARG A 216 10.49 -0.35 3.84
N PRO A 217 10.46 -0.52 5.17
CA PRO A 217 9.68 -1.58 5.78
C PRO A 217 8.19 -1.45 5.43
N ILE A 218 7.48 -2.57 5.49
CA ILE A 218 6.05 -2.67 5.15
C ILE A 218 5.27 -3.05 6.40
N ARG A 219 4.24 -2.26 6.74
CA ARG A 219 3.31 -2.62 7.81
C ARG A 219 2.32 -3.66 7.31
N LEU A 220 2.15 -4.75 8.06
CA LEU A 220 1.15 -5.78 7.79
C LEU A 220 0.04 -5.82 8.85
N ALA A 221 0.18 -5.12 9.98
CA ALA A 221 -0.86 -5.03 11.00
C ALA A 221 -2.09 -4.30 10.45
N PRO A 222 -3.27 -4.96 10.41
CA PRO A 222 -4.50 -4.38 9.86
C PRO A 222 -5.13 -3.36 10.82
N PRO A 223 -6.12 -2.53 10.36
CA PRO A 223 -6.69 -1.46 11.19
C PRO A 223 -7.17 -1.90 12.56
N LYS A 224 -7.78 -3.07 12.69
CA LYS A 224 -8.24 -3.60 13.99
C LYS A 224 -7.13 -3.65 15.04
N ARG A 225 -5.86 -3.78 14.61
CA ARG A 225 -4.68 -3.86 15.48
C ARG A 225 -3.97 -2.53 15.65
N MET A 226 -4.41 -1.52 14.92
CA MET A 226 -3.78 -0.20 14.85
C MET A 226 -4.58 0.90 15.54
N GLU A 227 -5.51 0.55 16.41
CA GLU A 227 -6.22 1.55 17.20
C GLU A 227 -5.33 2.22 18.25
N PRO A 228 -5.59 3.49 18.63
CA PRO A 228 -6.69 4.37 18.21
C PRO A 228 -6.43 5.04 16.85
N PHE A 229 -7.50 5.42 16.10
CA PHE A 229 -7.39 6.11 14.82
C PHE A 229 -7.37 7.64 14.95
N ASN A 230 -7.52 8.14 16.16
CA ASN A 230 -7.45 9.57 16.45
C ASN A 230 -6.85 9.84 17.82
N SER A 231 -6.36 11.06 18.01
CA SER A 231 -5.89 11.60 19.27
C SER A 231 -6.12 13.12 19.27
N GLY A 232 -7.00 13.63 20.14
CA GLY A 232 -7.42 15.04 20.05
C GLY A 232 -8.01 15.35 18.66
N ASN A 233 -7.53 16.43 18.02
CA ASN A 233 -7.90 16.80 16.65
C ASN A 233 -7.10 16.09 15.56
N VAL A 234 -6.22 15.15 15.91
CA VAL A 234 -5.45 14.33 14.96
C VAL A 234 -6.28 13.15 14.50
N ILE A 235 -6.31 12.89 13.19
CA ILE A 235 -7.01 11.77 12.56
C ILE A 235 -6.03 10.99 11.68
N GLY A 236 -5.88 9.69 11.92
CA GLY A 236 -5.06 8.83 11.07
C GLY A 236 -5.78 8.38 9.82
N VAL A 237 -5.08 8.37 8.68
CA VAL A 237 -5.60 7.91 7.39
C VAL A 237 -4.55 7.07 6.64
N GLY A 238 -4.99 5.98 6.03
CA GLY A 238 -4.13 5.12 5.23
C GLY A 238 -3.28 4.17 6.07
N GLU A 239 -2.01 3.99 5.69
CA GLU A 239 -1.10 3.05 6.36
C GLU A 239 -0.84 3.43 7.83
N SER A 240 -0.95 4.70 8.23
CA SER A 240 -0.78 5.11 9.62
C SER A 240 -1.76 4.42 10.57
N ILE A 241 -2.90 3.96 10.05
CA ILE A 241 -3.89 3.17 10.78
C ILE A 241 -4.03 1.74 10.23
N GLY A 242 -3.02 1.23 9.52
CA GLY A 242 -2.96 -0.16 9.07
C GLY A 242 -3.78 -0.49 7.82
N CYS A 243 -4.14 0.50 6.99
CA CYS A 243 -4.83 0.24 5.72
C CYS A 243 -3.84 -0.29 4.67
N VAL A 244 -3.34 -1.51 4.92
CA VAL A 244 -2.48 -2.29 4.04
C VAL A 244 -3.00 -3.71 4.00
N PHE A 245 -3.08 -4.33 2.82
CA PHE A 245 -3.52 -5.72 2.70
C PHE A 245 -2.42 -6.68 3.16
N PRO A 246 -2.61 -7.45 4.24
CA PRO A 246 -1.51 -8.11 4.94
C PRO A 246 -0.76 -9.18 4.15
N MET A 247 -1.41 -9.83 3.17
CA MET A 247 -0.79 -10.91 2.40
C MET A 247 0.18 -10.38 1.33
N LEU A 248 -0.13 -9.22 0.74
CA LEU A 248 0.60 -8.66 -0.40
C LEU A 248 1.41 -7.41 -0.02
N GLY A 249 1.23 -6.84 1.17
CA GLY A 249 1.79 -5.53 1.50
C GLY A 249 1.23 -4.40 0.62
N GLU A 250 0.07 -4.61 -0.02
CA GLU A 250 -0.55 -3.65 -0.91
C GLU A 250 -1.24 -2.56 -0.10
N GLY A 251 -0.74 -1.33 -0.20
CA GLY A 251 -1.21 -0.19 0.59
C GLY A 251 -1.81 0.95 -0.24
N ILE A 252 -1.63 0.99 -1.57
CA ILE A 252 -2.10 2.09 -2.41
C ILE A 252 -3.61 2.20 -2.37
N ILE A 253 -4.32 1.22 -2.89
CA ILE A 253 -5.79 1.24 -2.98
C ILE A 253 -6.44 1.20 -1.59
N PRO A 254 -6.00 0.42 -0.60
CA PRO A 254 -6.53 0.52 0.77
C PRO A 254 -6.40 1.91 1.38
N SER A 255 -5.30 2.63 1.14
CA SER A 255 -5.16 4.01 1.61
C SER A 255 -6.15 4.95 0.95
N LEU A 256 -6.38 4.84 -0.35
CA LEU A 256 -7.37 5.63 -1.08
C LEU A 256 -8.81 5.32 -0.63
N LEU A 257 -9.13 4.05 -0.38
CA LEU A 257 -10.42 3.65 0.20
C LEU A 257 -10.60 4.26 1.60
N CYS A 258 -9.55 4.32 2.39
CA CYS A 258 -9.56 4.96 3.70
C CYS A 258 -9.78 6.48 3.58
N CYS A 259 -9.14 7.15 2.61
CA CYS A 259 -9.39 8.56 2.31
C CYS A 259 -10.86 8.82 1.97
N ASN A 260 -11.47 7.97 1.15
CA ASN A 260 -12.89 8.13 0.83
C ASN A 260 -13.81 7.92 2.03
N ILE A 261 -13.50 6.98 2.92
CA ILE A 261 -14.24 6.82 4.19
C ILE A 261 -14.09 8.08 5.05
N PHE A 262 -12.89 8.65 5.13
CA PHE A 262 -12.66 9.91 5.83
C PHE A 262 -13.51 11.03 5.25
N LEU A 263 -13.47 11.24 3.93
CA LEU A 263 -14.23 12.29 3.25
C LEU A 263 -15.74 12.10 3.41
N GLU A 264 -16.24 10.86 3.30
CA GLU A 264 -17.67 10.59 3.51
C GLU A 264 -18.14 10.99 4.91
N VAL A 265 -17.33 10.71 5.93
CA VAL A 265 -17.64 11.10 7.32
C VAL A 265 -17.47 12.60 7.50
N PHE A 266 -16.42 13.16 6.92
CA PHE A 266 -16.12 14.59 7.01
C PHE A 266 -17.23 15.45 6.39
N ASP A 267 -17.68 15.11 5.19
CA ASP A 267 -18.74 15.81 4.45
C ASP A 267 -20.10 15.77 5.21
N LYS A 268 -20.34 14.68 5.97
CA LYS A 268 -21.55 14.50 6.78
C LYS A 268 -21.43 15.07 8.20
N SER A 269 -20.22 15.41 8.62
CA SER A 269 -19.98 16.00 9.94
C SER A 269 -20.36 17.48 9.90
N GLY A 270 -21.06 17.92 10.92
CA GLY A 270 -21.32 19.35 11.10
C GLY A 270 -20.07 20.10 11.57
N SER A 271 -20.17 20.79 12.71
CA SER A 271 -19.03 21.52 13.30
C SER A 271 -17.91 20.62 13.86
N THR A 272 -18.21 19.35 14.13
CA THR A 272 -17.26 18.42 14.76
C THR A 272 -17.23 17.08 14.02
N PHE A 273 -16.02 16.61 13.70
CA PHE A 273 -15.81 15.33 13.01
C PHE A 273 -16.32 14.14 13.84
N ASN A 274 -17.07 13.24 13.19
CA ASN A 274 -17.64 12.07 13.87
C ASN A 274 -16.64 10.91 13.93
N PHE A 275 -15.72 10.93 14.88
CA PHE A 275 -14.69 9.90 15.09
C PHE A 275 -15.28 8.50 15.28
N LYS A 276 -16.43 8.38 15.95
CA LYS A 276 -17.08 7.09 16.21
C LYS A 276 -17.56 6.44 14.89
N GLU A 277 -18.16 7.23 14.03
CA GLU A 277 -18.63 6.75 12.72
C GLU A 277 -17.45 6.41 11.80
N TYR A 278 -16.41 7.26 11.79
CA TYR A 278 -15.17 7.00 11.05
C TYR A 278 -14.54 5.66 11.45
N ARG A 279 -14.32 5.47 12.76
CA ARG A 279 -13.80 4.21 13.31
C ARG A 279 -14.64 3.01 12.88
N LYS A 280 -15.97 3.10 13.01
CA LYS A 280 -16.91 2.03 12.63
C LYS A 280 -16.79 1.68 11.15
N LYS A 281 -16.75 2.67 10.27
CA LYS A 281 -16.63 2.47 8.81
C LYS A 281 -15.30 1.86 8.43
N VAL A 282 -14.18 2.35 8.96
CA VAL A 282 -12.84 1.79 8.72
C VAL A 282 -12.80 0.33 9.18
N LEU A 283 -13.20 0.03 10.42
CA LEU A 283 -13.21 -1.37 10.91
C LEU A 283 -14.16 -2.27 10.12
N GLY A 284 -15.29 -1.74 9.65
CA GLY A 284 -16.22 -2.47 8.79
C GLY A 284 -15.63 -2.80 7.43
N LYS A 285 -15.04 -1.81 6.73
CA LYS A 285 -14.45 -1.96 5.40
C LYS A 285 -13.28 -2.94 5.39
N PHE A 286 -12.39 -2.83 6.38
CA PHE A 286 -11.16 -3.63 6.45
C PHE A 286 -11.27 -4.84 7.39
N ARG A 287 -12.50 -5.27 7.73
CA ARG A 287 -12.74 -6.35 8.69
C ARG A 287 -12.00 -7.63 8.35
N TYR A 288 -12.05 -8.06 7.10
CA TYR A 288 -11.45 -9.32 6.68
C TYR A 288 -9.91 -9.28 6.61
N TYR A 289 -9.29 -8.09 6.66
CA TYR A 289 -7.83 -7.96 6.73
C TYR A 289 -7.28 -8.58 8.03
N ASP A 290 -8.04 -8.55 9.13
CA ASP A 290 -7.65 -9.25 10.36
C ASP A 290 -7.63 -10.78 10.16
N ASP A 291 -8.56 -11.32 9.38
CA ASP A 291 -8.59 -12.75 9.04
C ASP A 291 -7.39 -13.13 8.15
N VAL A 292 -7.07 -12.32 7.15
CA VAL A 292 -5.89 -12.50 6.29
C VAL A 292 -4.61 -12.42 7.12
N TYR A 293 -4.49 -11.42 7.99
CA TYR A 293 -3.35 -11.28 8.90
C TYR A 293 -3.17 -12.51 9.78
N ARG A 294 -4.25 -13.04 10.35
CA ARG A 294 -4.21 -14.27 11.16
C ARG A 294 -3.74 -15.48 10.37
N ILE A 295 -4.17 -15.63 9.10
CA ILE A 295 -3.69 -16.70 8.22
C ILE A 295 -2.19 -16.57 7.97
N VAL A 296 -1.71 -15.37 7.62
CA VAL A 296 -0.28 -15.10 7.43
C VAL A 296 0.52 -15.45 8.68
N ARG A 297 0.08 -15.01 9.87
CA ARG A 297 0.73 -15.31 11.14
C ARG A 297 0.73 -16.81 11.47
N LEU A 298 -0.40 -17.48 11.30
CA LEU A 298 -0.49 -18.94 11.52
C LEU A 298 0.44 -19.70 10.56
N LYS A 299 0.58 -19.25 9.32
CA LYS A 299 1.49 -19.87 8.37
C LYS A 299 2.95 -19.63 8.75
N MET A 300 3.32 -18.41 9.13
CA MET A 300 4.66 -18.07 9.63
C MET A 300 5.06 -18.90 10.86
N ASP A 301 4.11 -19.16 11.73
CA ASP A 301 4.33 -19.95 12.96
C ASP A 301 4.27 -21.48 12.71
N GLY A 302 4.04 -21.93 11.47
CA GLY A 302 3.86 -23.35 11.14
C GLY A 302 2.60 -23.99 11.75
N LYS A 303 1.61 -23.17 12.15
CA LYS A 303 0.37 -23.58 12.83
C LYS A 303 -0.85 -23.59 11.93
N LEU A 304 -0.74 -23.16 10.67
CA LEU A 304 -1.86 -23.19 9.75
C LEU A 304 -2.20 -24.60 9.36
N SER A 305 -3.44 -25.00 9.62
CA SER A 305 -4.02 -26.29 9.19
C SER A 305 -5.21 -26.01 8.30
N THR A 306 -5.24 -26.55 7.10
CA THR A 306 -6.33 -26.35 6.14
C THR A 306 -7.67 -26.88 6.69
N VAL A 307 -7.65 -27.96 7.45
CA VAL A 307 -8.85 -28.54 8.06
C VAL A 307 -9.36 -27.67 9.23
N LYS A 308 -8.48 -27.37 10.20
CA LYS A 308 -8.86 -26.59 11.40
C LYS A 308 -9.24 -25.15 11.06
N HIS A 309 -8.64 -24.55 10.02
CA HIS A 309 -8.84 -23.16 9.65
C HIS A 309 -9.66 -23.00 8.36
N PHE A 310 -10.39 -24.06 7.95
CA PHE A 310 -11.15 -24.07 6.70
C PHE A 310 -12.08 -22.85 6.55
N ASN A 311 -12.87 -22.56 7.57
CA ASN A 311 -13.78 -21.41 7.55
C ASN A 311 -13.05 -20.07 7.40
N LEU A 312 -11.87 -19.92 8.02
CA LEU A 312 -11.04 -18.74 7.93
C LEU A 312 -10.49 -18.57 6.51
N LEU A 313 -9.99 -19.66 5.90
CA LEU A 313 -9.49 -19.67 4.52
C LEU A 313 -10.62 -19.40 3.52
N MET A 314 -11.80 -19.99 3.71
CA MET A 314 -12.97 -19.72 2.86
C MET A 314 -13.46 -18.28 2.96
N ASN A 315 -13.45 -17.70 4.16
CA ASN A 315 -13.80 -16.29 4.34
C ASN A 315 -12.80 -15.37 3.60
N MET A 316 -11.51 -15.63 3.73
CA MET A 316 -10.47 -14.94 2.98
C MET A 316 -10.71 -15.05 1.48
N TYR A 317 -10.88 -16.25 0.94
CA TYR A 317 -11.13 -16.48 -0.48
C TYR A 317 -12.35 -15.70 -0.99
N ARG A 318 -13.49 -15.81 -0.30
CA ARG A 318 -14.74 -15.14 -0.70
C ARG A 318 -14.57 -13.61 -0.75
N ASN A 319 -13.88 -13.03 0.21
CA ASN A 319 -13.64 -11.59 0.23
C ASN A 319 -12.63 -11.16 -0.85
N MET A 320 -11.54 -11.92 -1.03
CA MET A 320 -10.59 -11.66 -2.13
C MET A 320 -11.26 -11.79 -3.50
N LYS A 321 -12.12 -12.80 -3.69
CA LYS A 321 -12.86 -12.96 -4.97
C LYS A 321 -13.80 -11.80 -5.25
N LYS A 322 -14.48 -11.26 -4.24
CA LYS A 322 -15.31 -10.04 -4.39
C LYS A 322 -14.48 -8.80 -4.74
N GLU A 323 -13.24 -8.76 -4.30
CA GLU A 323 -12.31 -7.66 -4.56
C GLU A 323 -11.30 -7.97 -5.70
N GLU A 324 -11.54 -8.98 -6.53
CA GLU A 324 -10.66 -9.41 -7.62
C GLU A 324 -10.23 -8.23 -8.52
N ASN A 325 -11.17 -7.35 -8.87
CA ASN A 325 -10.87 -6.14 -9.64
C ASN A 325 -9.92 -5.18 -8.90
N ARG A 326 -9.92 -5.16 -7.57
CA ARG A 326 -9.02 -4.34 -6.77
C ARG A 326 -7.58 -4.84 -6.85
N PHE A 327 -7.40 -6.15 -6.85
CA PHE A 327 -6.07 -6.74 -6.99
C PHE A 327 -5.52 -6.62 -8.41
N GLY A 328 -6.41 -6.55 -9.42
CA GLY A 328 -6.02 -6.51 -10.82
C GLY A 328 -5.49 -7.84 -11.37
N PHE A 329 -5.72 -8.95 -10.66
CA PHE A 329 -5.38 -10.31 -11.09
C PHE A 329 -6.46 -11.31 -10.67
N GLU A 330 -6.46 -12.47 -11.32
CA GLU A 330 -7.38 -13.55 -11.06
C GLU A 330 -7.28 -14.08 -9.62
N VAL A 331 -8.43 -14.24 -8.98
CA VAL A 331 -8.56 -14.94 -7.68
C VAL A 331 -9.31 -16.26 -7.89
N SER A 332 -8.57 -17.37 -7.87
CA SER A 332 -9.07 -18.74 -8.03
C SER A 332 -8.90 -19.54 -6.74
N PHE A 333 -9.91 -20.29 -6.36
CA PHE A 333 -9.85 -21.12 -5.15
C PHE A 333 -8.77 -22.17 -5.23
N ASP A 334 -8.66 -22.82 -6.38
CA ASP A 334 -7.70 -23.89 -6.64
C ASP A 334 -6.25 -23.36 -6.59
N LYS A 335 -5.96 -22.26 -7.33
CA LYS A 335 -4.66 -21.59 -7.28
C LYS A 335 -4.31 -21.11 -5.88
N MET A 336 -5.25 -20.50 -5.17
CA MET A 336 -5.03 -20.03 -3.80
C MET A 336 -4.73 -21.19 -2.83
N THR A 337 -5.41 -22.33 -2.99
CA THR A 337 -5.15 -23.53 -2.18
C THR A 337 -3.73 -24.05 -2.44
N ARG A 338 -3.30 -24.11 -3.71
CA ARG A 338 -1.92 -24.50 -4.06
C ARG A 338 -0.90 -23.52 -3.46
N LEU A 339 -1.14 -22.21 -3.58
CA LEU A 339 -0.30 -21.17 -2.97
C LEU A 339 -0.16 -21.35 -1.45
N VAL A 340 -1.29 -21.51 -0.75
CA VAL A 340 -1.29 -21.69 0.73
C VAL A 340 -0.58 -22.97 1.14
N ASN A 341 -0.69 -24.05 0.37
CA ASN A 341 -0.02 -25.31 0.68
C ASN A 341 1.49 -25.27 0.37
N ALA A 342 1.90 -24.60 -0.71
CA ALA A 342 3.29 -24.51 -1.13
C ALA A 342 4.14 -23.61 -0.21
N LEU A 343 3.59 -22.48 0.25
CA LEU A 343 4.25 -21.61 1.21
C LEU A 343 4.39 -22.25 2.58
#